data_00a1f1c3dbc36ca5adb0b0f8de32c497
#
_entry.id   00a1f1c3dbc36ca5adb0b0f8de32c497
#
_cell.length_a   1.000
_cell.length_b   1.000
_cell.length_c   1.000
_cell.angle_alpha   90.00
_cell.angle_beta   90.00
_cell.angle_gamma   90.00
#
_symmetry.space_group_name_H-M   'P 1'
#
loop_
_entity.id
_entity.type
_entity.pdbx_description
1 polymer ?
#
loop_
_entity_poly.entity_id
_entity_poly.type
_entity_poly.pdbx_seq_one_letter_code
_entity_poly.pdbx_strand_id
1 'polypeptide(L)'
;MRIYLLFLSLFFCGLTFAQNSISGSVSDRNGQPIPGVNVKVIGQDASTATDFDGKFILKSVLSLPVKIEISSLGFTTQILTVRSYNEKISVKLLDEETKLNEIVVSASRTPERVLESPVTIERMGIAEIKKTASPSFYD
;
A
#
# COMPACT_ATOMS: atom_id res chain seq x y z
N MET A 1 -54.11 -0.72 -37.40
CA MET A 1 -53.61 -0.07 -36.14
C MET A 1 -53.11 -1.07 -35.10
N ARG A 2 -53.82 -2.14 -34.75
CA ARG A 2 -53.41 -3.10 -33.71
C ARG A 2 -52.11 -3.85 -34.02
N ILE A 3 -51.82 -4.15 -35.29
CA ILE A 3 -50.62 -4.86 -35.76
C ILE A 3 -49.36 -4.00 -35.56
N TYR A 4 -49.42 -2.69 -35.79
CA TYR A 4 -48.29 -1.80 -35.60
C TYR A 4 -47.93 -1.65 -34.11
N LEU A 5 -48.88 -1.71 -33.23
CA LEU A 5 -48.66 -1.73 -31.78
C LEU A 5 -47.94 -2.99 -31.32
N LEU A 6 -48.24 -4.13 -31.90
CA LEU A 6 -47.53 -5.40 -31.62
C LEU A 6 -46.09 -5.36 -32.13
N PHE A 7 -45.84 -4.83 -33.35
CA PHE A 7 -44.50 -4.65 -33.86
C PHE A 7 -43.66 -3.63 -33.02
N LEU A 8 -44.31 -2.55 -32.58
CA LEU A 8 -43.65 -1.58 -31.73
C LEU A 8 -43.30 -2.17 -30.34
N SER A 9 -44.17 -2.99 -29.77
CA SER A 9 -43.92 -3.71 -28.51
C SER A 9 -42.81 -4.72 -28.63
N LEU A 10 -42.71 -5.45 -29.76
CA LEU A 10 -41.70 -6.42 -30.04
C LEU A 10 -40.30 -5.74 -30.20
N PHE A 11 -40.27 -4.55 -30.81
CA PHE A 11 -39.07 -3.77 -31.00
C PHE A 11 -38.49 -3.22 -29.65
N PHE A 12 -39.36 -2.91 -28.68
CA PHE A 12 -38.98 -2.39 -27.38
C PHE A 12 -38.40 -3.49 -26.45
N CYS A 13 -38.73 -4.77 -26.68
CA CYS A 13 -38.26 -5.89 -25.87
C CYS A 13 -36.78 -6.25 -26.13
N GLY A 14 -36.18 -5.76 -27.22
CA GLY A 14 -34.81 -6.10 -27.65
C GLY A 14 -33.67 -5.32 -27.00
N LEU A 15 -33.95 -4.33 -26.14
CA LEU A 15 -32.93 -3.44 -25.57
C LEU A 15 -32.46 -3.84 -24.16
N THR A 16 -32.56 -5.11 -23.78
CA THR A 16 -31.97 -5.59 -22.54
C THR A 16 -30.45 -5.75 -22.73
N PHE A 17 -29.70 -4.72 -22.38
CA PHE A 17 -28.26 -4.82 -22.27
C PHE A 17 -27.92 -5.73 -21.09
N ALA A 18 -27.34 -6.90 -21.37
CA ALA A 18 -26.77 -7.73 -20.32
C ALA A 18 -25.60 -6.95 -19.67
N GLN A 19 -25.78 -6.51 -18.44
CA GLN A 19 -24.75 -5.83 -17.69
C GLN A 19 -23.72 -6.87 -17.25
N ASN A 20 -22.55 -6.88 -17.91
CA ASN A 20 -21.43 -7.69 -17.50
C ASN A 20 -20.94 -7.24 -16.13
N SER A 21 -21.07 -8.09 -15.13
CA SER A 21 -20.61 -7.82 -13.77
C SER A 21 -19.77 -8.98 -13.25
N ILE A 22 -18.77 -8.65 -12.47
CA ILE A 22 -17.93 -9.60 -11.74
C ILE A 22 -18.29 -9.48 -10.28
N SER A 23 -18.56 -10.60 -9.61
CA SER A 23 -18.87 -10.64 -8.19
C SER A 23 -17.89 -11.52 -7.43
N GLY A 24 -17.67 -11.16 -6.16
CA GLY A 24 -16.78 -11.93 -5.31
C GLY A 24 -16.90 -11.55 -3.85
N SER A 25 -16.05 -12.17 -3.05
CA SER A 25 -15.92 -11.91 -1.61
C SER A 25 -14.47 -11.79 -1.20
N VAL A 26 -14.21 -10.92 -0.22
CA VAL A 26 -12.88 -10.70 0.36
C VAL A 26 -12.93 -10.99 1.84
N SER A 27 -11.99 -11.78 2.31
CA SER A 27 -11.84 -12.14 3.72
C SER A 27 -10.39 -12.03 4.17
N ASP A 28 -10.17 -12.02 5.47
CA ASP A 28 -8.85 -12.11 6.08
C ASP A 28 -8.34 -13.57 6.11
N ARG A 29 -7.16 -13.78 6.72
CA ARG A 29 -6.56 -15.11 6.91
C ARG A 29 -7.48 -16.04 7.71
N ASN A 30 -8.27 -15.52 8.64
CA ASN A 30 -9.16 -16.28 9.53
C ASN A 30 -10.52 -16.56 8.87
N GLY A 31 -10.77 -16.03 7.67
CA GLY A 31 -12.04 -16.14 6.97
C GLY A 31 -13.07 -15.09 7.38
N GLN A 32 -12.67 -14.07 8.14
CA GLN A 32 -13.54 -12.96 8.50
C GLN A 32 -13.71 -12.01 7.31
N PRO A 33 -14.93 -11.55 6.99
CA PRO A 33 -15.16 -10.62 5.90
C PRO A 33 -14.49 -9.27 6.19
N ILE A 34 -13.87 -8.68 5.17
CA ILE A 34 -13.25 -7.36 5.27
C ILE A 34 -14.13 -6.36 4.51
N PRO A 35 -14.80 -5.42 5.21
CA PRO A 35 -15.56 -4.34 4.59
C PRO A 35 -14.64 -3.23 4.09
N GLY A 36 -15.11 -2.48 3.07
CA GLY A 36 -14.42 -1.29 2.57
C GLY A 36 -13.15 -1.58 1.77
N VAL A 37 -12.92 -2.82 1.36
CA VAL A 37 -11.79 -3.16 0.48
C VAL A 37 -12.02 -2.55 -0.89
N ASN A 38 -11.04 -1.84 -1.41
CA ASN A 38 -11.09 -1.28 -2.76
C ASN A 38 -10.78 -2.36 -3.80
N VAL A 39 -11.68 -2.52 -4.76
CA VAL A 39 -11.55 -3.45 -5.88
C VAL A 39 -11.58 -2.65 -7.17
N LYS A 40 -10.46 -2.61 -7.88
CA LYS A 40 -10.26 -1.80 -9.08
C LYS A 40 -9.85 -2.66 -10.27
N VAL A 41 -10.38 -2.38 -11.45
CA VAL A 41 -9.93 -2.99 -12.71
C VAL A 41 -8.72 -2.25 -13.25
N ILE A 42 -7.64 -2.96 -13.48
CA ILE A 42 -6.43 -2.37 -14.06
C ILE A 42 -6.66 -2.09 -15.55
N GLY A 43 -6.46 -0.84 -15.96
CA GLY A 43 -6.65 -0.43 -17.35
C GLY A 43 -8.07 -0.05 -17.74
N GLN A 44 -9.02 -0.04 -16.79
CA GLN A 44 -10.38 0.44 -16.97
C GLN A 44 -10.80 1.33 -15.80
N ASP A 45 -11.73 2.24 -16.05
CA ASP A 45 -12.27 3.12 -15.00
C ASP A 45 -13.44 2.46 -14.26
N ALA A 46 -13.24 1.23 -13.80
CA ALA A 46 -14.22 0.47 -13.06
C ALA A 46 -13.66 0.09 -11.69
N SER A 47 -14.34 0.53 -10.64
CA SER A 47 -13.97 0.25 -9.26
C SER A 47 -15.21 0.10 -8.38
N THR A 48 -15.05 -0.60 -7.27
CA THR A 48 -16.09 -0.79 -6.25
C THR A 48 -15.43 -1.05 -4.89
N ALA A 49 -16.22 -1.00 -3.81
CA ALA A 49 -15.76 -1.41 -2.49
C ALA A 49 -16.58 -2.60 -1.98
N THR A 50 -16.00 -3.38 -1.07
CA THR A 50 -16.73 -4.47 -0.41
C THR A 50 -17.74 -3.92 0.61
N ASP A 51 -18.87 -4.62 0.74
CA ASP A 51 -19.88 -4.40 1.76
C ASP A 51 -19.48 -4.95 3.14
N PHE A 52 -20.38 -4.88 4.13
CA PHE A 52 -20.12 -5.39 5.48
C PHE A 52 -19.89 -6.91 5.55
N ASP A 53 -20.41 -7.66 4.57
CA ASP A 53 -20.19 -9.10 4.43
C ASP A 53 -18.92 -9.42 3.61
N GLY A 54 -18.11 -8.40 3.27
CA GLY A 54 -16.94 -8.54 2.43
C GLY A 54 -17.24 -8.86 0.97
N LYS A 55 -18.50 -8.71 0.51
CA LYS A 55 -18.91 -8.98 -0.88
C LYS A 55 -18.75 -7.75 -1.74
N PHE A 56 -18.41 -7.95 -3.01
CA PHE A 56 -18.35 -6.88 -4.00
C PHE A 56 -19.03 -7.26 -5.31
N ILE A 57 -19.53 -6.26 -6.02
CA ILE A 57 -20.03 -6.38 -7.38
C ILE A 57 -19.38 -5.29 -8.22
N LEU A 58 -18.55 -5.71 -9.15
CA LEU A 58 -17.87 -4.82 -10.09
C LEU A 58 -18.68 -4.78 -11.39
N LYS A 59 -19.26 -3.64 -11.68
CA LYS A 59 -20.09 -3.39 -12.88
C LYS A 59 -19.25 -2.75 -13.98
N SER A 60 -19.78 -2.80 -15.21
CA SER A 60 -19.17 -2.11 -16.36
C SER A 60 -17.79 -2.60 -16.76
N VAL A 61 -17.51 -3.89 -16.58
CA VAL A 61 -16.29 -4.50 -17.10
C VAL A 61 -16.43 -4.68 -18.60
N LEU A 62 -15.61 -3.96 -19.37
CA LEU A 62 -15.73 -3.88 -20.83
C LEU A 62 -15.25 -5.13 -21.57
N SER A 63 -14.21 -5.77 -21.07
CA SER A 63 -13.60 -6.93 -21.74
C SER A 63 -12.93 -7.88 -20.76
N LEU A 64 -12.85 -9.15 -21.13
CA LEU A 64 -12.09 -10.18 -20.44
C LEU A 64 -11.00 -10.72 -21.38
N PRO A 65 -9.87 -11.24 -20.88
CA PRO A 65 -9.48 -11.31 -19.47
C PRO A 65 -9.08 -9.95 -18.90
N VAL A 66 -9.34 -9.74 -17.61
CA VAL A 66 -9.01 -8.49 -16.95
C VAL A 66 -8.26 -8.74 -15.64
N LYS A 67 -7.35 -7.84 -15.29
CA LYS A 67 -6.66 -7.86 -14.00
C LYS A 67 -7.42 -6.97 -13.03
N ILE A 68 -7.71 -7.51 -11.85
CA ILE A 68 -8.35 -6.80 -10.75
C ILE A 68 -7.33 -6.63 -9.64
N GLU A 69 -7.16 -5.41 -9.17
CA GLU A 69 -6.38 -5.04 -8.00
C GLU A 69 -7.31 -4.93 -6.80
N ILE A 70 -6.95 -5.60 -5.72
CA ILE A 70 -7.70 -5.64 -4.47
C ILE A 70 -6.78 -5.11 -3.38
N SER A 71 -7.15 -3.96 -2.79
CA SER A 71 -6.32 -3.27 -1.81
C SER A 71 -7.14 -2.79 -0.61
N SER A 72 -6.56 -2.87 0.57
CA SER A 72 -7.13 -2.37 1.82
C SER A 72 -6.02 -1.93 2.76
N LEU A 73 -6.33 -0.95 3.61
CA LEU A 73 -5.36 -0.46 4.59
C LEU A 73 -4.99 -1.56 5.59
N GLY A 74 -3.70 -1.78 5.80
CA GLY A 74 -3.19 -2.82 6.70
C GLY A 74 -3.16 -4.22 6.09
N PHE A 75 -3.43 -4.37 4.78
CA PHE A 75 -3.39 -5.64 4.07
C PHE A 75 -2.52 -5.55 2.83
N THR A 76 -1.88 -6.66 2.49
CA THR A 76 -1.09 -6.77 1.28
C THR A 76 -1.99 -6.72 0.04
N THR A 77 -1.71 -5.82 -0.89
CA THR A 77 -2.44 -5.70 -2.16
C THR A 77 -2.30 -6.96 -2.99
N GLN A 78 -3.42 -7.46 -3.53
CA GLN A 78 -3.44 -8.63 -4.42
C GLN A 78 -3.93 -8.27 -5.81
N ILE A 79 -3.34 -8.91 -6.83
CA ILE A 79 -3.76 -8.77 -8.23
C ILE A 79 -4.18 -10.13 -8.74
N LEU A 80 -5.41 -10.20 -9.25
CA LEU A 80 -6.00 -11.42 -9.82
C LEU A 80 -6.36 -11.21 -11.29
N THR A 81 -6.26 -12.28 -12.07
CA THR A 81 -6.74 -12.27 -13.46
C THR A 81 -8.07 -13.01 -13.55
N VAL A 82 -9.11 -12.29 -13.95
CA VAL A 82 -10.46 -12.82 -14.14
C VAL A 82 -10.68 -13.11 -15.62
N ARG A 83 -11.15 -14.32 -15.93
CA ARG A 83 -11.36 -14.79 -17.31
C ARG A 83 -12.81 -14.97 -17.68
N SER A 84 -13.73 -14.98 -16.71
CA SER A 84 -15.16 -15.17 -16.93
C SER A 84 -15.99 -14.29 -16.01
N TYR A 85 -17.11 -13.76 -16.49
CA TYR A 85 -18.06 -12.98 -15.67
C TYR A 85 -18.80 -13.84 -14.61
N ASN A 86 -18.93 -15.15 -14.88
CA ASN A 86 -19.63 -16.08 -14.00
C ASN A 86 -18.72 -16.69 -12.90
N GLU A 87 -17.46 -16.32 -12.85
CA GLU A 87 -16.51 -16.81 -11.88
C GLU A 87 -16.78 -16.15 -10.53
N LYS A 88 -17.07 -16.96 -9.51
CA LYS A 88 -17.16 -16.48 -8.13
C LYS A 88 -15.75 -16.32 -7.56
N ILE A 89 -15.34 -15.08 -7.37
CA ILE A 89 -14.02 -14.74 -6.88
C ILE A 89 -14.06 -14.75 -5.35
N SER A 90 -13.21 -15.57 -4.74
CA SER A 90 -12.97 -15.54 -3.29
C SER A 90 -11.51 -15.23 -3.04
N VAL A 91 -11.25 -14.13 -2.34
CA VAL A 91 -9.90 -13.62 -2.07
C VAL A 91 -9.65 -13.59 -0.58
N LYS A 92 -8.49 -14.08 -0.17
CA LYS A 92 -7.99 -13.94 1.20
C LYS A 92 -6.86 -12.93 1.21
N LEU A 93 -7.05 -11.80 1.86
CA LEU A 93 -5.99 -10.83 2.06
C LEU A 93 -5.14 -11.25 3.27
N LEU A 94 -3.86 -11.01 3.15
CA LEU A 94 -2.90 -11.19 4.23
C LEU A 94 -2.63 -9.84 4.88
N ASP A 95 -2.54 -9.84 6.21
CA ASP A 95 -2.14 -8.66 6.96
C ASP A 95 -0.77 -8.19 6.46
N GLU A 96 -0.64 -6.91 6.22
CA GLU A 96 0.65 -6.30 5.95
C GLU A 96 1.43 -6.27 7.27
N GLU A 97 2.38 -7.22 7.44
CA GLU A 97 3.33 -7.13 8.54
C GLU A 97 4.14 -5.87 8.31
N THR A 98 3.78 -4.81 9.02
CA THR A 98 4.62 -3.61 9.11
C THR A 98 5.90 -4.04 9.80
N LYS A 99 6.89 -4.49 9.03
CA LYS A 99 8.26 -4.56 9.50
C LYS A 99 8.63 -3.13 9.83
N LEU A 100 8.48 -2.77 11.09
CA LEU A 100 9.18 -1.64 11.65
C LEU A 100 10.65 -1.97 11.39
N ASN A 101 11.18 -1.48 10.28
CA ASN A 101 12.62 -1.41 10.10
C ASN A 101 13.06 -0.46 11.21
N GLU A 102 13.38 -1.04 12.36
CA GLU A 102 14.21 -0.40 13.34
C GLU A 102 15.44 0.03 12.55
N ILE A 103 15.49 1.31 12.23
CA ILE A 103 16.69 1.92 11.70
C ILE A 103 17.67 1.80 12.85
N VAL A 104 18.38 0.68 12.91
CA VAL A 104 19.59 0.55 13.69
C VAL A 104 20.53 1.54 13.04
N VAL A 105 20.52 2.77 13.54
CA VAL A 105 21.58 3.73 13.30
C VAL A 105 22.78 3.13 14.01
N SER A 106 23.41 2.19 13.35
CA SER A 106 24.75 1.78 13.67
C SER A 106 25.59 3.04 13.46
N ALA A 107 25.69 3.84 14.52
CA ALA A 107 26.74 4.83 14.59
C ALA A 107 28.03 4.03 14.50
N SER A 108 28.51 3.89 13.30
CA SER A 108 29.86 3.43 13.02
C SER A 108 30.79 4.45 13.69
N ARG A 109 31.04 4.24 14.97
CA ARG A 109 32.21 4.80 15.61
C ARG A 109 33.40 4.05 14.99
N THR A 110 33.78 4.45 13.79
CA THR A 110 35.13 4.26 13.36
C THR A 110 35.97 4.98 14.40
N PRO A 111 36.83 4.30 15.17
CA PRO A 111 37.81 4.99 15.98
C PRO A 111 38.74 5.69 14.98
N GLU A 112 38.48 6.97 14.72
CA GLU A 112 39.43 7.81 14.03
C GLU A 112 40.74 7.73 14.82
N ARG A 113 41.74 7.14 14.22
CA ARG A 113 43.07 7.16 14.77
C ARG A 113 43.51 8.62 14.84
N VAL A 114 43.59 9.14 16.07
CA VAL A 114 44.04 10.50 16.41
C VAL A 114 45.41 10.85 15.79
N LEU A 115 46.05 9.90 15.12
CA LEU A 115 47.37 10.02 14.48
C LEU A 115 47.33 10.58 13.06
N GLU A 116 46.18 10.77 12.43
CA GLU A 116 46.08 11.32 11.06
C GLU A 116 45.46 12.74 11.02
N SER A 117 45.19 13.35 12.16
CA SER A 117 44.80 14.75 12.20
C SER A 117 46.08 15.61 12.17
N PRO A 118 46.23 16.52 11.19
CA PRO A 118 47.42 17.38 11.11
C PRO A 118 47.42 18.50 12.15
N VAL A 119 46.60 18.37 13.20
CA VAL A 119 46.56 19.34 14.31
C VAL A 119 47.46 18.79 15.43
N THR A 120 48.62 19.36 15.56
CA THR A 120 49.54 19.14 16.68
C THR A 120 48.86 19.68 17.94
N ILE A 121 48.26 18.79 18.73
CA ILE A 121 47.77 19.15 20.07
C ILE A 121 48.96 19.11 21.01
N GLU A 122 49.55 20.24 21.25
CA GLU A 122 50.57 20.38 22.34
C GLU A 122 49.89 20.06 23.66
N ARG A 123 50.23 18.95 24.28
CA ARG A 123 49.84 18.60 25.63
C ARG A 123 50.76 19.35 26.60
N MET A 124 50.31 20.51 27.08
CA MET A 124 50.96 21.14 28.22
C MET A 124 50.82 20.24 29.45
N GLY A 125 51.88 19.67 29.92
CA GLY A 125 51.93 18.88 31.12
C GLY A 125 51.69 19.80 32.37
N ILE A 126 51.08 19.23 33.41
CA ILE A 126 50.75 19.93 34.67
C ILE A 126 52.04 20.57 35.29
N ALA A 127 53.20 20.08 34.95
CA ALA A 127 54.49 20.63 35.40
C ALA A 127 54.82 22.01 34.81
N GLU A 128 54.35 22.32 33.59
CA GLU A 128 54.59 23.60 32.92
C GLU A 128 53.63 24.71 33.45
N ILE A 129 52.44 24.32 33.84
CA ILE A 129 51.45 25.26 34.42
C ILE A 129 51.93 25.83 35.74
N LYS A 130 52.74 25.09 36.53
CA LYS A 130 53.34 25.57 37.76
C LYS A 130 54.49 26.55 37.57
N LYS A 131 55.13 26.58 36.42
CA LYS A 131 56.21 27.51 36.08
C LYS A 131 55.70 28.89 35.63
N THR A 132 54.46 28.95 35.17
CA THR A 132 53.85 30.17 34.64
C THR A 132 52.98 30.86 35.70
N ALA A 133 53.05 30.49 36.97
CA ALA A 133 52.45 31.26 38.05
C ALA A 133 53.24 32.58 38.15
N SER A 134 52.70 33.57 37.46
CA SER A 134 53.15 34.96 37.50
C SER A 134 53.05 35.47 38.94
N PRO A 135 54.05 36.15 39.44
CA PRO A 135 53.97 36.78 40.74
C PRO A 135 52.97 37.90 40.73
N SER A 136 52.09 37.85 41.68
CA SER A 136 51.32 38.90 42.32
C SER A 136 51.29 40.28 41.63
N PHE A 137 50.12 40.65 41.23
CA PHE A 137 49.78 42.02 40.82
C PHE A 137 49.17 42.74 41.96
N TYR A 138 49.94 42.90 43.07
CA TYR A 138 49.60 43.85 44.17
C TYR A 138 50.91 44.29 44.80
N ASP A 139 51.41 45.42 44.33
CA ASP A 139 52.00 46.53 45.04
C ASP A 139 51.66 47.81 44.32
#